data_81225ddf8d823168c90b14f173e2b7cc
#
_entry.id   81225ddf8d823168c90b14f173e2b7cc
#
_cell.length_a   1.000
_cell.length_b   1.000
_cell.length_c   1.000
_cell.angle_alpha   90.00
_cell.angle_beta   90.00
_cell.angle_gamma   90.00
#
_symmetry.space_group_name_H-M   'P 1'
#
loop_
_entity.id
_entity.type
_entity.pdbx_description
1 polymer ?
#
loop_
_entity_poly.entity_id
_entity_poly.type
_entity_poly.pdbx_seq_one_letter_code
_entity_poly.pdbx_strand_id
1 'polypeptide(L)'
;MHTQLDEMRALTASAKNERTETGIPRVAMVQGEIPQHRLAAVYDPMINLILQGSKSLTVGTQTLHYDPATYFVMSIDLPAVGKVRPDPYGAPYLAVSLTLDPTLLGSLLADLPPVAGEHRDAGFSVAAVTPELLDAWLRMLRLIDRPKDIAALAPAYEREILYRVLQGPHGWMLRDIASPDTALARVNLAIQ
;
A
#
# COMPACT_ATOMS: atom_id res chain seq x y z
N MET A 1 -10.19 14.02 9.05
CA MET A 1 -10.10 13.06 7.95
C MET A 1 -10.26 13.71 6.57
N HIS A 2 -11.37 14.41 6.26
CA HIS A 2 -11.51 15.06 4.93
C HIS A 2 -10.36 16.02 4.61
N THR A 3 -10.02 16.94 5.51
CA THR A 3 -8.93 17.92 5.33
C THR A 3 -7.57 17.25 5.07
N GLN A 4 -7.29 16.13 5.71
CA GLN A 4 -6.03 15.39 5.51
C GLN A 4 -6.01 14.74 4.12
N LEU A 5 -7.11 14.14 3.67
CA LEU A 5 -7.22 13.59 2.33
C LEU A 5 -7.09 14.67 1.25
N ASP A 6 -7.68 15.86 1.48
CA ASP A 6 -7.56 16.99 0.56
C ASP A 6 -6.11 17.47 0.44
N GLU A 7 -5.38 17.56 1.55
CA GLU A 7 -3.95 17.88 1.55
C GLU A 7 -3.14 16.81 0.82
N MET A 8 -3.41 15.53 1.07
CA MET A 8 -2.72 14.42 0.39
C MET A 8 -2.97 14.46 -1.12
N ARG A 9 -4.20 14.76 -1.57
CA ARG A 9 -4.52 14.95 -2.99
C ARG A 9 -3.72 16.09 -3.61
N ALA A 10 -3.60 17.22 -2.90
CA ALA A 10 -2.79 18.35 -3.36
C ALA A 10 -1.31 17.98 -3.49
N LEU A 11 -0.72 17.30 -2.50
CA LEU A 11 0.67 16.85 -2.53
C LEU A 11 0.95 15.85 -3.67
N THR A 12 -0.05 15.09 -4.09
CA THR A 12 0.08 14.07 -5.14
C THR A 12 -0.50 14.50 -6.49
N ALA A 13 -0.79 15.78 -6.68
CA ALA A 13 -1.39 16.33 -7.90
C ALA A 13 -0.53 16.13 -9.17
N SER A 14 0.77 15.88 -9.04
CA SER A 14 1.68 15.58 -10.15
C SER A 14 1.67 14.10 -10.58
N ALA A 15 0.86 13.25 -9.94
CA ALA A 15 0.69 11.85 -10.31
C ALA A 15 0.20 11.72 -11.75
N LYS A 16 0.67 10.68 -12.45
CA LYS A 16 0.33 10.37 -13.84
C LYS A 16 -0.48 9.08 -13.94
N ASN A 17 -1.01 8.80 -15.14
CA ASN A 17 -1.71 7.54 -15.45
C ASN A 17 -0.75 6.34 -15.57
N GLU A 18 0.27 6.34 -14.76
CA GLU A 18 1.28 5.29 -14.61
C GLU A 18 1.89 5.41 -13.22
N ARG A 19 2.65 4.40 -12.78
CA ARG A 19 3.42 4.50 -11.56
C ARG A 19 4.34 5.72 -11.63
N THR A 20 4.13 6.67 -10.74
CA THR A 20 4.90 7.92 -10.65
C THR A 20 5.70 7.91 -9.35
N GLU A 21 7.01 8.02 -9.44
CA GLU A 21 7.89 8.06 -8.27
C GLU A 21 7.77 9.42 -7.57
N THR A 22 7.71 9.40 -6.25
CA THR A 22 7.61 10.61 -5.43
C THR A 22 8.96 11.22 -5.06
N GLY A 23 10.05 10.49 -5.31
CA GLY A 23 11.37 10.79 -4.76
C GLY A 23 11.59 10.25 -3.34
N ILE A 24 10.54 9.81 -2.66
CA ILE A 24 10.62 9.13 -1.37
C ILE A 24 10.84 7.63 -1.64
N PRO A 25 11.85 6.98 -1.03
CA PRO A 25 12.12 5.57 -1.25
C PRO A 25 10.87 4.70 -1.06
N ARG A 26 10.60 3.80 -2.00
CA ARG A 26 9.48 2.85 -2.01
C ARG A 26 8.08 3.47 -2.05
N VAL A 27 7.95 4.81 -2.07
CA VAL A 27 6.67 5.49 -2.15
C VAL A 27 6.41 5.96 -3.58
N ALA A 28 5.32 5.49 -4.15
CA ALA A 28 4.88 5.90 -5.48
C ALA A 28 3.42 6.34 -5.47
N MET A 29 3.01 7.04 -6.50
CA MET A 29 1.65 7.52 -6.71
C MET A 29 1.16 7.15 -8.11
N VAL A 30 -0.14 7.08 -8.28
CA VAL A 30 -0.79 6.86 -9.58
C VAL A 30 -2.08 7.65 -9.63
N GLN A 31 -2.28 8.36 -10.73
CA GLN A 31 -3.55 9.01 -11.05
C GLN A 31 -4.00 8.53 -12.42
N GLY A 32 -5.25 8.20 -12.59
CA GLY A 32 -5.66 7.89 -13.94
C GLY A 32 -7.10 7.47 -14.10
N GLU A 33 -7.51 7.59 -15.34
CA GLU A 33 -8.59 6.85 -15.95
C GLU A 33 -7.96 5.59 -16.53
N ILE A 34 -7.61 4.60 -15.72
CA ILE A 34 -7.07 3.38 -16.30
C ILE A 34 -8.24 2.75 -17.10
N PRO A 35 -8.24 2.85 -18.43
CA PRO A 35 -9.17 2.08 -19.22
C PRO A 35 -8.92 0.64 -18.84
N GLN A 36 -9.93 -0.19 -18.86
CA GLN A 36 -9.99 -1.60 -18.52
C GLN A 36 -8.79 -2.39 -19.07
N HIS A 37 -7.58 -2.10 -18.62
CA HIS A 37 -6.43 -2.92 -18.93
C HIS A 37 -6.58 -4.18 -18.09
N ARG A 38 -7.08 -5.22 -18.74
CA ARG A 38 -6.95 -6.62 -18.31
C ARG A 38 -5.46 -7.05 -18.38
N LEU A 39 -4.54 -6.23 -17.93
CA LEU A 39 -3.19 -6.65 -17.70
C LEU A 39 -3.19 -7.32 -16.35
N ALA A 40 -3.06 -8.64 -16.37
CA ALA A 40 -2.57 -9.37 -15.23
C ALA A 40 -1.19 -8.76 -14.90
N ALA A 41 -1.15 -7.80 -14.00
CA ALA A 41 0.08 -7.27 -13.48
C ALA A 41 0.47 -8.11 -12.27
N VAL A 42 1.73 -8.51 -12.20
CA VAL A 42 2.31 -9.03 -10.97
C VAL A 42 2.58 -7.80 -10.09
N TYR A 43 1.92 -7.73 -8.97
CA TYR A 43 2.09 -6.64 -8.01
C TYR A 43 3.12 -7.05 -6.96
N ASP A 44 4.15 -6.25 -6.76
CA ASP A 44 5.05 -6.40 -5.62
C ASP A 44 4.26 -6.28 -4.31
N PRO A 45 4.71 -6.93 -3.23
CA PRO A 45 4.14 -6.71 -1.90
C PRO A 45 4.08 -5.22 -1.56
N MET A 46 2.88 -4.72 -1.23
CA MET A 46 2.67 -3.31 -1.01
C MET A 46 1.50 -3.00 -0.09
N ILE A 47 1.52 -1.80 0.48
CA ILE A 47 0.37 -1.11 1.05
C ILE A 47 -0.06 -0.06 0.04
N ASN A 48 -1.35 -0.03 -0.33
CA ASN A 48 -1.91 0.97 -1.23
C ASN A 48 -3.07 1.69 -0.56
N LEU A 49 -3.01 3.02 -0.52
CA LEU A 49 -4.03 3.90 0.06
C LEU A 49 -4.73 4.67 -1.04
N ILE A 50 -6.08 4.58 -1.06
CA ILE A 50 -6.90 5.34 -2.00
C ILE A 50 -7.15 6.74 -1.45
N LEU A 51 -6.85 7.74 -2.26
CA LEU A 51 -7.10 9.14 -1.95
C LEU A 51 -8.37 9.67 -2.64
N GLN A 52 -8.68 9.16 -3.84
CA GLN A 52 -9.80 9.62 -4.67
C GLN A 52 -10.27 8.52 -5.63
N GLY A 53 -11.55 8.55 -5.98
CA GLY A 53 -12.16 7.52 -6.82
C GLY A 53 -12.27 6.19 -6.10
N SER A 54 -12.35 5.10 -6.85
CA SER A 54 -12.43 3.74 -6.29
C SER A 54 -11.68 2.74 -7.16
N LYS A 55 -11.33 1.59 -6.57
CA LYS A 55 -10.72 0.48 -7.31
C LYS A 55 -11.40 -0.82 -6.94
N SER A 56 -11.59 -1.69 -7.92
CA SER A 56 -11.85 -3.12 -7.69
C SER A 56 -10.64 -3.92 -8.14
N LEU A 57 -10.30 -4.93 -7.36
CA LEU A 57 -9.21 -5.84 -7.64
C LEU A 57 -9.75 -7.27 -7.62
N THR A 58 -9.55 -7.98 -8.72
CA THR A 58 -9.96 -9.40 -8.86
C THR A 58 -8.72 -10.26 -8.84
N VAL A 59 -8.69 -11.22 -7.91
CA VAL A 59 -7.67 -12.26 -7.80
C VAL A 59 -8.39 -13.62 -7.82
N GLY A 60 -8.15 -14.41 -8.83
CA GLY A 60 -8.90 -15.65 -9.03
C GLY A 60 -10.39 -15.37 -9.13
N THR A 61 -11.18 -15.94 -8.21
CA THR A 61 -12.65 -15.76 -8.13
C THR A 61 -13.09 -14.66 -7.17
N GLN A 62 -12.17 -14.04 -6.44
CA GLN A 62 -12.48 -13.01 -5.44
C GLN A 62 -12.30 -11.62 -6.01
N THR A 63 -13.28 -10.75 -5.78
CA THR A 63 -13.20 -9.33 -6.12
C THR A 63 -13.38 -8.48 -4.87
N LEU A 64 -12.39 -7.64 -4.59
CA LEU A 64 -12.46 -6.63 -3.54
C LEU A 64 -12.75 -5.27 -4.15
N HIS A 65 -13.53 -4.47 -3.42
CA HIS A 65 -13.82 -3.08 -3.75
C HIS A 65 -13.29 -2.19 -2.63
N TYR A 66 -12.62 -1.09 -3.00
CA TYR A 66 -12.10 -0.16 -2.01
C TYR A 66 -12.16 1.29 -2.51
N ASP A 67 -12.47 2.17 -1.56
CA ASP A 67 -12.84 3.56 -1.73
C ASP A 67 -11.86 4.48 -0.97
N PRO A 68 -11.97 5.81 -1.09
CA PRO A 68 -11.14 6.72 -0.29
C PRO A 68 -11.21 6.43 1.20
N ALA A 69 -10.10 6.65 1.89
CA ALA A 69 -9.89 6.30 3.30
C ALA A 69 -9.93 4.78 3.59
N THR A 70 -9.76 3.95 2.58
CA THR A 70 -9.41 2.54 2.76
C THR A 70 -8.00 2.28 2.24
N TYR A 71 -7.35 1.29 2.82
CA TYR A 71 -6.07 0.80 2.34
C TYR A 71 -6.14 -0.70 2.06
N PHE A 72 -5.28 -1.10 1.16
CA PHE A 72 -5.15 -2.47 0.69
C PHE A 72 -3.73 -2.95 0.99
N VAL A 73 -3.61 -4.17 1.47
CA VAL A 73 -2.31 -4.84 1.65
C VAL A 73 -2.26 -6.04 0.73
N MET A 74 -1.17 -6.18 0.01
CA MET A 74 -0.81 -7.35 -0.77
C MET A 74 0.49 -7.91 -0.22
N SER A 75 0.48 -9.18 0.19
CA SER A 75 1.64 -9.82 0.82
C SER A 75 2.45 -10.70 -0.13
N ILE A 76 1.90 -11.05 -1.28
CA ILE A 76 2.53 -11.95 -2.27
C ILE A 76 2.36 -11.39 -3.68
N ASP A 77 3.26 -11.81 -4.57
CA ASP A 77 3.17 -11.53 -5.99
C ASP A 77 2.01 -12.32 -6.59
N LEU A 78 0.88 -11.66 -6.79
CA LEU A 78 -0.31 -12.28 -7.37
C LEU A 78 -0.67 -11.64 -8.70
N PRO A 79 -1.00 -12.44 -9.72
CA PRO A 79 -1.64 -11.93 -10.92
C PRO A 79 -3.04 -11.42 -10.54
N ALA A 80 -3.26 -10.14 -10.69
CA ALA A 80 -4.53 -9.51 -10.36
C ALA A 80 -5.00 -8.59 -11.48
N VAL A 81 -6.32 -8.50 -11.64
CA VAL A 81 -6.95 -7.58 -12.59
C VAL A 81 -7.55 -6.43 -11.81
N GLY A 82 -6.96 -5.25 -11.99
CA GLY A 82 -7.44 -4.00 -11.39
C GLY A 82 -8.38 -3.24 -12.33
N LYS A 83 -9.45 -2.68 -11.76
CA LYS A 83 -10.33 -1.74 -12.44
C LYS A 83 -10.54 -0.52 -11.55
N VAL A 84 -10.21 0.66 -12.06
CA VAL A 84 -10.41 1.92 -11.35
C VAL A 84 -11.62 2.67 -11.88
N ARG A 85 -12.21 3.52 -11.04
CA ARG A 85 -13.32 4.39 -11.38
C ARG A 85 -13.07 5.79 -10.82
N PRO A 86 -13.41 6.85 -11.57
CA PRO A 86 -13.41 8.21 -11.05
C PRO A 86 -14.38 8.32 -9.87
N ASP A 87 -14.28 9.42 -9.14
CA ASP A 87 -15.25 9.74 -8.10
C ASP A 87 -16.62 10.15 -8.72
N PRO A 88 -17.67 10.33 -7.90
CA PRO A 88 -18.99 10.73 -8.40
C PRO A 88 -19.04 12.07 -9.11
N TYR A 89 -18.01 12.91 -8.93
CA TYR A 89 -17.90 14.23 -9.57
C TYR A 89 -17.00 14.22 -10.81
N GLY A 90 -16.51 13.04 -11.21
CA GLY A 90 -15.67 12.86 -12.40
C GLY A 90 -14.18 13.08 -12.16
N ALA A 91 -13.74 13.31 -10.92
CA ALA A 91 -12.32 13.41 -10.63
C ALA A 91 -11.64 12.04 -10.72
N PRO A 92 -10.44 11.95 -11.33
CA PRO A 92 -9.80 10.68 -11.63
C PRO A 92 -9.43 9.90 -10.37
N TYR A 93 -9.25 8.59 -10.51
CA TYR A 93 -8.68 7.76 -9.45
C TYR A 93 -7.30 8.26 -9.05
N LEU A 94 -7.03 8.32 -7.74
CA LEU A 94 -5.75 8.74 -7.18
C LEU A 94 -5.40 7.85 -5.98
N ALA A 95 -4.20 7.30 -6.00
CA ALA A 95 -3.70 6.47 -4.91
C ALA A 95 -2.21 6.65 -4.70
N VAL A 96 -1.76 6.30 -3.49
CA VAL A 96 -0.35 6.19 -3.12
C VAL A 96 -0.05 4.79 -2.66
N SER A 97 1.17 4.33 -2.90
CA SER A 97 1.62 2.99 -2.51
C SER A 97 2.97 3.05 -1.82
N LEU A 98 3.17 2.15 -0.86
CA LEU A 98 4.44 1.84 -0.22
C LEU A 98 4.79 0.40 -0.55
N THR A 99 5.85 0.18 -1.32
CA THR A 99 6.41 -1.15 -1.57
C THR A 99 7.04 -1.67 -0.27
N LEU A 100 6.73 -2.92 0.09
CA LEU A 100 7.16 -3.52 1.34
C LEU A 100 8.56 -4.13 1.20
N ASP A 101 9.41 -3.85 2.17
CA ASP A 101 10.76 -4.41 2.28
C ASP A 101 10.76 -5.46 3.41
N PRO A 102 10.97 -6.75 3.10
CA PRO A 102 10.99 -7.82 4.10
C PRO A 102 12.05 -7.60 5.19
N THR A 103 13.19 -6.98 4.83
CA THR A 103 14.28 -6.72 5.80
C THR A 103 13.88 -5.67 6.83
N LEU A 104 13.24 -4.59 6.38
CA LEU A 104 12.71 -3.56 7.29
C LEU A 104 11.60 -4.11 8.17
N LEU A 105 10.70 -4.91 7.61
CA LEU A 105 9.65 -5.59 8.37
C LEU A 105 10.25 -6.52 9.43
N GLY A 106 11.24 -7.33 9.07
CA GLY A 106 11.94 -8.20 10.00
C GLY A 106 12.58 -7.44 11.14
N SER A 107 13.26 -6.31 10.85
CA SER A 107 13.85 -5.45 11.88
C SER A 107 12.80 -4.83 12.81
N LEU A 108 11.68 -4.40 12.27
CA LEU A 108 10.57 -3.85 13.07
C LEU A 108 9.96 -4.92 13.98
N LEU A 109 9.75 -6.14 13.47
CA LEU A 109 9.19 -7.24 14.23
C LEU A 109 10.10 -7.71 15.36
N ALA A 110 11.43 -7.63 15.20
CA ALA A 110 12.40 -7.97 16.24
C ALA A 110 12.29 -7.04 17.47
N ASP A 111 11.81 -5.81 17.28
CA ASP A 111 11.61 -4.83 18.36
C ASP A 111 10.22 -4.92 19.01
N LEU A 112 9.34 -5.77 18.49
CA LEU A 112 7.96 -5.90 18.98
C LEU A 112 7.77 -7.23 19.73
N PRO A 113 6.88 -7.26 20.74
CA PRO A 113 6.57 -8.51 21.42
C PRO A 113 5.96 -9.52 20.41
N PRO A 114 6.26 -10.81 20.56
CA PRO A 114 5.67 -11.84 19.73
C PRO A 114 4.15 -11.86 19.90
N VAL A 115 3.44 -11.89 18.80
CA VAL A 115 1.98 -12.05 18.79
C VAL A 115 1.68 -13.42 18.21
N ALA A 116 0.86 -14.22 18.92
CA ALA A 116 0.34 -15.45 18.36
C ALA A 116 -0.53 -15.11 17.16
N GLY A 117 -0.06 -15.44 15.95
CA GLY A 117 -0.73 -15.10 14.71
C GLY A 117 -1.72 -16.18 14.30
N GLU A 118 -2.92 -15.79 13.92
CA GLU A 118 -3.79 -16.64 13.12
C GLU A 118 -3.31 -16.54 11.66
N HIS A 119 -2.85 -17.62 11.11
CA HIS A 119 -2.56 -17.73 9.68
C HIS A 119 -3.89 -17.70 8.92
N ARG A 120 -4.02 -16.82 7.93
CA ARG A 120 -5.20 -16.75 7.05
C ARG A 120 -4.73 -16.90 5.61
N ASP A 121 -5.45 -17.72 4.83
CA ASP A 121 -5.07 -18.10 3.47
C ASP A 121 -5.18 -17.00 2.40
N ALA A 122 -5.55 -15.79 2.76
CA ALA A 122 -5.73 -14.69 1.80
C ALA A 122 -4.47 -13.82 1.68
N GLY A 123 -3.82 -13.84 0.52
CA GLY A 123 -2.65 -13.00 0.21
C GLY A 123 -2.96 -11.50 0.00
N PHE A 124 -4.19 -11.05 0.21
CA PHE A 124 -4.63 -9.66 0.02
C PHE A 124 -5.87 -9.34 0.85
N SER A 125 -5.98 -8.11 1.33
CA SER A 125 -7.12 -7.66 2.15
C SER A 125 -7.27 -6.14 2.13
N VAL A 126 -8.48 -5.65 2.47
CA VAL A 126 -8.85 -4.22 2.51
C VAL A 126 -9.35 -3.87 3.91
N ALA A 127 -8.95 -2.70 4.41
CA ALA A 127 -9.45 -2.15 5.68
C ALA A 127 -9.62 -0.63 5.61
N ALA A 128 -10.45 -0.10 6.50
CA ALA A 128 -10.53 1.34 6.71
C ALA A 128 -9.24 1.87 7.33
N VAL A 129 -8.80 3.04 6.88
CA VAL A 129 -7.64 3.71 7.47
C VAL A 129 -8.01 4.30 8.84
N THR A 130 -7.13 4.11 9.83
CA THR A 130 -7.29 4.80 11.11
C THR A 130 -6.78 6.23 11.02
N PRO A 131 -7.24 7.15 11.89
CA PRO A 131 -6.71 8.53 11.94
C PRO A 131 -5.19 8.58 12.10
N GLU A 132 -4.61 7.69 12.91
CA GLU A 132 -3.18 7.62 13.16
C GLU A 132 -2.40 7.14 11.93
N LEU A 133 -2.94 6.14 11.20
CA LEU A 133 -2.32 5.65 9.97
C LEU A 133 -2.39 6.73 8.87
N LEU A 134 -3.53 7.44 8.77
CA LEU A 134 -3.68 8.53 7.82
C LEU A 134 -2.73 9.68 8.11
N ASP A 135 -2.52 10.02 9.39
CA ASP A 135 -1.57 11.05 9.81
C ASP A 135 -0.11 10.65 9.49
N ALA A 136 0.26 9.39 9.71
CA ALA A 136 1.58 8.88 9.34
C ALA A 136 1.81 8.98 7.82
N TRP A 137 0.84 8.62 7.01
CA TRP A 137 0.89 8.78 5.56
C TRP A 137 1.01 10.25 5.14
N LEU A 138 0.24 11.14 5.75
CA LEU A 138 0.30 12.57 5.43
C LEU A 138 1.69 13.15 5.73
N ARG A 139 2.30 12.80 6.87
CA ARG A 139 3.67 13.22 7.20
C ARG A 139 4.69 12.70 6.19
N MET A 140 4.53 11.45 5.73
CA MET A 140 5.36 10.88 4.67
C MET A 140 5.23 11.68 3.38
N LEU A 141 4.00 11.95 2.91
CA LEU A 141 3.76 12.66 1.65
C LEU A 141 4.18 14.13 1.67
N ARG A 142 4.17 14.79 2.83
CA ARG A 142 4.72 16.15 2.98
C ARG A 142 6.20 16.26 2.65
N LEU A 143 6.93 15.15 2.64
CA LEU A 143 8.33 15.11 2.22
C LEU A 143 8.51 15.34 0.70
N ILE A 144 7.47 15.19 -0.11
CA ILE A 144 7.51 15.52 -1.55
C ILE A 144 7.94 16.97 -1.73
N ASP A 145 7.42 17.88 -0.92
CA ASP A 145 7.76 19.30 -0.95
C ASP A 145 9.05 19.64 -0.15
N ARG A 146 9.64 18.64 0.51
CA ARG A 146 10.82 18.80 1.39
C ARG A 146 11.90 17.76 1.09
N PRO A 147 12.43 17.71 -0.14
CA PRO A 147 13.33 16.63 -0.56
C PRO A 147 14.61 16.52 0.30
N LYS A 148 15.04 17.61 0.92
CA LYS A 148 16.20 17.59 1.83
C LYS A 148 15.96 16.79 3.11
N ASP A 149 14.71 16.64 3.52
CA ASP A 149 14.32 15.98 4.77
C ASP A 149 14.09 14.47 4.55
N ILE A 150 13.99 14.01 3.30
CA ILE A 150 13.66 12.62 2.95
C ILE A 150 14.63 11.64 3.62
N ALA A 151 15.93 11.85 3.46
CA ALA A 151 16.94 10.92 3.98
C ALA A 151 16.85 10.73 5.50
N ALA A 152 16.48 11.79 6.24
CA ALA A 152 16.40 11.75 7.68
C ALA A 152 15.04 11.26 8.20
N LEU A 153 13.94 11.66 7.57
CA LEU A 153 12.60 11.45 8.12
C LEU A 153 11.82 10.31 7.47
N ALA A 154 12.03 10.02 6.18
CA ALA A 154 11.29 8.97 5.50
C ALA A 154 11.40 7.60 6.19
N PRO A 155 12.57 7.15 6.66
CA PRO A 155 12.66 5.87 7.37
C PRO A 155 11.82 5.80 8.65
N ALA A 156 11.73 6.93 9.39
CA ALA A 156 10.93 6.99 10.62
C ALA A 156 9.42 6.94 10.31
N TYR A 157 8.98 7.67 9.29
CA TYR A 157 7.57 7.67 8.87
C TYR A 157 7.15 6.34 8.25
N GLU A 158 8.03 5.70 7.47
CA GLU A 158 7.79 4.36 6.95
C GLU A 158 7.63 3.35 8.09
N ARG A 159 8.54 3.38 9.07
CA ARG A 159 8.47 2.53 10.24
C ARG A 159 7.14 2.72 10.99
N GLU A 160 6.66 3.96 11.13
CA GLU A 160 5.37 4.23 11.75
C GLU A 160 4.20 3.68 10.93
N ILE A 161 4.18 3.89 9.60
CA ILE A 161 3.14 3.33 8.72
C ILE A 161 3.08 1.80 8.88
N LEU A 162 4.22 1.12 8.79
CA LEU A 162 4.33 -0.33 8.96
C LEU A 162 3.83 -0.77 10.35
N TYR A 163 4.23 -0.06 11.41
CA TYR A 163 3.78 -0.34 12.78
C TYR A 163 2.25 -0.20 12.91
N ARG A 164 1.64 0.87 12.36
CA ARG A 164 0.19 1.07 12.41
C ARG A 164 -0.57 -0.03 11.69
N VAL A 165 -0.06 -0.49 10.54
CA VAL A 165 -0.66 -1.61 9.80
C VAL A 165 -0.47 -2.94 10.56
N LEU A 166 0.68 -3.14 11.23
CA LEU A 166 0.94 -4.31 12.08
C LEU A 166 -0.03 -4.41 13.27
N GLN A 167 -0.49 -3.28 13.80
CA GLN A 167 -1.49 -3.22 14.88
C GLN A 167 -2.93 -3.37 14.38
N GLY A 168 -3.14 -3.27 13.08
CA GLY A 168 -4.44 -3.36 12.42
C GLY A 168 -4.80 -4.79 11.98
N PRO A 169 -5.93 -4.93 11.27
CA PRO A 169 -6.44 -6.23 10.83
C PRO A 169 -5.53 -6.96 9.83
N HIS A 170 -4.56 -6.27 9.24
CA HIS A 170 -3.62 -6.82 8.25
C HIS A 170 -2.23 -7.13 8.84
N GLY A 171 -2.06 -7.02 10.15
CA GLY A 171 -0.76 -7.24 10.79
C GLY A 171 -0.17 -8.63 10.53
N TRP A 172 -1.02 -9.65 10.41
CA TRP A 172 -0.59 -11.00 10.04
C TRP A 172 0.05 -11.07 8.65
N MET A 173 -0.45 -10.31 7.66
CA MET A 173 0.11 -10.27 6.30
C MET A 173 1.53 -9.70 6.27
N LEU A 174 1.78 -8.65 7.06
CA LEU A 174 3.13 -8.08 7.17
C LEU A 174 4.10 -9.03 7.87
N ARG A 175 3.61 -9.81 8.85
CA ARG A 175 4.42 -10.85 9.51
C ARG A 175 4.79 -11.97 8.55
N ASP A 176 3.86 -12.39 7.69
CA ASP A 176 4.11 -13.40 6.67
C ASP A 176 5.19 -12.95 5.66
N ILE A 177 5.18 -11.68 5.25
CA ILE A 177 6.19 -11.12 4.35
C ILE A 177 7.60 -11.20 4.97
N ALA A 178 7.71 -10.95 6.26
CA ALA A 178 8.97 -10.98 6.99
C ALA A 178 9.45 -12.41 7.35
N SER A 179 8.59 -13.42 7.16
CA SER A 179 8.93 -14.81 7.50
C SER A 179 9.90 -15.41 6.47
N PRO A 180 11.00 -16.06 6.93
CA PRO A 180 11.92 -16.76 6.03
C PRO A 180 11.27 -17.87 5.22
N ASP A 181 10.28 -18.56 5.79
CA ASP A 181 9.56 -19.64 5.12
C ASP A 181 8.75 -19.15 3.93
N THR A 182 8.17 -17.96 4.03
CA THR A 182 7.44 -17.31 2.94
C THR A 182 8.39 -16.90 1.79
N ALA A 183 9.61 -16.45 2.10
CA ALA A 183 10.63 -16.15 1.10
C ALA A 183 11.05 -17.39 0.32
N LEU A 184 11.21 -18.55 0.98
CA LEU A 184 11.52 -19.84 0.35
C LEU A 184 10.35 -20.35 -0.50
N ALA A 185 9.12 -20.18 -0.04
CA ALA A 185 7.92 -20.55 -0.81
C ALA A 185 7.79 -19.72 -2.10
N ARG A 186 8.15 -18.43 -2.08
CA ARG A 186 8.19 -17.56 -3.26
C ARG A 186 9.22 -18.02 -4.29
N VAL A 187 10.41 -18.41 -3.84
CA VAL A 187 11.47 -18.94 -4.72
C VAL A 187 11.01 -20.25 -5.38
N ASN A 188 10.33 -21.12 -4.65
CA ASN A 188 9.82 -22.38 -5.18
C ASN A 188 8.68 -22.20 -6.20
N LEU A 189 7.83 -21.18 -6.03
CA LEU A 189 6.78 -20.83 -7.02
C LEU A 189 7.34 -20.18 -8.29
N ALA A 190 8.49 -19.53 -8.22
CA ALA A 190 9.13 -18.92 -9.37
C ALA A 190 9.92 -19.94 -10.25
N ILE A 191 10.11 -21.15 -9.74
CA ILE A 191 10.88 -22.22 -10.42
C ILE A 191 9.94 -23.24 -11.12
N GLN A 192 8.63 -23.17 -10.87
CA GLN A 192 7.60 -24.00 -11.52
C GLN A 192 6.93 -23.26 -12.68
#